data_dd790f7ae3025756944bb27167a242b0
#
_entry.id   dd790f7ae3025756944bb27167a242b0
#
_cell.length_a   1.000
_cell.length_b   1.000
_cell.length_c   1.000
_cell.angle_alpha   90.00
_cell.angle_beta   90.00
_cell.angle_gamma   90.00
#
_symmetry.space_group_name_H-M   'P 1'
#
loop_
_entity.id
_entity.type
_entity.pdbx_description
1 polymer ?
#
loop_
_entity_poly.entity_id
_entity_poly.type
_entity_poly.pdbx_seq_one_letter_code
_entity_poly.pdbx_strand_id
1 'polypeptide(L)'
;LMHRPDVDSIVNSCDSGREGELIFRLVYQQAGCKKPFSRLWLSSMEENAIREGFARLKPSTEYDALYNAALCRERADWMVGINASRLFSCLYGQPLAVGRVMTPVLAMTVVREAAIAAFVPQKFYTVELELTSGCTASSRRISEKDAAENLLAECRKEMISTIQKVTRKEKSENPPLLYDLTALQRDANRLLGFTAQQTLDYAQSLYEKRLITYPRTDSRFLTEDMAASLPGLVADTGGAFAVEEPFPIHVQQVINGSKVNDHHALLPTKSMAKADLAALPAGERNVLRLISARLLCAVGEPYCYAETTLTTICAGEEFTAKGKVVLSEGWKTMERKMLGELLSKQKEPAVLPDVQEQRQCSVAGAELKEGQTSAPKHFTEDTLLHAMETASADSMPEGVERQGIGTPGNQSRYHRKAGAEGLSGTEGQQKDQGVAAHGQG
;
A
#
# COMPACT_ATOMS: atom_id res chain seq x y z
N LEU A 1 21.18 5.81 37.44
CA LEU A 1 21.68 4.47 37.12
C LEU A 1 23.05 4.51 36.48
N MET A 2 23.29 5.33 35.44
CA MET A 2 24.59 5.42 34.75
C MET A 2 25.77 5.81 35.66
N HIS A 3 25.52 6.53 36.76
CA HIS A 3 26.56 6.98 37.70
C HIS A 3 26.80 6.04 38.88
N ARG A 4 26.12 4.90 38.96
CA ARG A 4 26.31 3.92 40.03
C ARG A 4 27.78 3.43 40.05
N PRO A 5 28.41 3.28 41.23
CA PRO A 5 29.79 2.86 41.32
C PRO A 5 30.04 1.41 40.87
N ASP A 6 29.00 0.59 40.91
CA ASP A 6 29.03 -0.82 40.50
C ASP A 6 28.77 -1.02 38.97
N VAL A 7 28.68 0.05 38.18
CA VAL A 7 28.57 0.01 36.74
C VAL A 7 29.87 0.46 36.09
N ASP A 8 30.52 -0.41 35.34
CA ASP A 8 31.78 -0.12 34.66
C ASP A 8 31.60 0.41 33.24
N SER A 9 30.60 -0.12 32.53
CA SER A 9 30.31 0.25 31.15
C SER A 9 28.81 0.27 30.89
N ILE A 10 28.42 0.85 29.76
CA ILE A 10 27.02 0.98 29.35
C ILE A 10 26.86 0.34 27.98
N VAL A 11 25.72 -0.30 27.75
CA VAL A 11 25.34 -0.83 26.43
C VAL A 11 24.19 -0.02 25.87
N ASN A 12 24.39 0.60 24.71
CA ASN A 12 23.32 1.22 23.94
C ASN A 12 22.51 0.13 23.26
N SER A 13 21.34 -0.15 23.78
CA SER A 13 20.37 -1.15 23.28
C SER A 13 19.12 -0.49 22.70
N CYS A 14 19.18 0.81 22.34
CA CYS A 14 18.11 1.45 21.59
C CYS A 14 18.00 0.85 20.18
N ASP A 15 16.91 1.14 19.49
CA ASP A 15 16.64 0.64 18.14
C ASP A 15 17.87 0.73 17.22
N SER A 16 18.08 -0.29 16.41
CA SER A 16 19.25 -0.44 15.54
C SER A 16 19.16 0.48 14.33
N GLY A 17 19.15 1.78 14.59
CA GLY A 17 19.01 2.79 13.58
C GLY A 17 19.49 4.15 14.01
N ARG A 18 19.38 5.10 13.11
CA ARG A 18 19.81 6.48 13.28
C ARG A 18 19.13 7.17 14.47
N GLU A 19 17.85 6.97 14.62
CA GLU A 19 17.06 7.60 15.69
C GLU A 19 17.40 7.01 17.06
N GLY A 20 17.57 5.68 17.16
CA GLY A 20 17.96 5.02 18.40
C GLY A 20 19.37 5.46 18.88
N GLU A 21 20.30 5.63 17.94
CA GLU A 21 21.64 6.16 18.26
C GLU A 21 21.57 7.60 18.80
N LEU A 22 20.76 8.45 18.16
CA LEU A 22 20.57 9.84 18.59
C LEU A 22 19.94 9.91 19.98
N ILE A 23 18.87 9.19 20.24
CA ILE A 23 18.16 9.16 21.53
C ILE A 23 19.13 8.77 22.65
N PHE A 24 19.86 7.68 22.46
CA PHE A 24 20.81 7.23 23.47
C PHE A 24 21.88 8.29 23.77
N ARG A 25 22.53 8.85 22.74
CA ARG A 25 23.61 9.83 22.92
C ARG A 25 23.14 11.13 23.56
N LEU A 26 21.94 11.60 23.22
CA LEU A 26 21.36 12.77 23.89
C LEU A 26 21.12 12.50 25.37
N VAL A 27 20.56 11.33 25.74
CA VAL A 27 20.38 10.94 27.15
C VAL A 27 21.72 10.79 27.86
N TYR A 28 22.68 10.13 27.23
CA TYR A 28 24.03 9.93 27.77
C TYR A 28 24.76 11.26 28.03
N GLN A 29 24.70 12.19 27.08
CA GLN A 29 25.28 13.54 27.21
C GLN A 29 24.57 14.37 28.28
N GLN A 30 23.22 14.37 28.28
CA GLN A 30 22.42 15.09 29.26
C GLN A 30 22.66 14.57 30.70
N ALA A 31 22.88 13.25 30.84
CA ALA A 31 23.25 12.66 32.13
C ALA A 31 24.67 13.04 32.56
N GLY A 32 25.50 13.63 31.71
CA GLY A 32 26.90 13.93 32.00
C GLY A 32 27.76 12.67 32.26
N CYS A 33 27.35 11.53 31.72
CA CYS A 33 28.04 10.26 31.91
C CYS A 33 29.36 10.26 31.12
N LYS A 34 30.41 9.70 31.73
CA LYS A 34 31.77 9.58 31.11
C LYS A 34 32.24 8.13 30.99
N LYS A 35 31.41 7.17 31.39
CA LYS A 35 31.77 5.75 31.33
C LYS A 35 31.78 5.27 29.87
N PRO A 36 32.63 4.31 29.50
CA PRO A 36 32.64 3.78 28.16
C PRO A 36 31.31 3.14 27.83
N PHE A 37 30.89 3.23 26.56
CA PHE A 37 29.70 2.51 26.10
C PHE A 37 29.95 1.81 24.77
N SER A 38 29.22 0.70 24.60
CA SER A 38 29.23 -0.12 23.42
C SER A 38 27.84 -0.13 22.77
N ARG A 39 27.79 -0.49 21.52
CA ARG A 39 26.54 -0.59 20.75
C ARG A 39 26.12 -2.04 20.59
N LEU A 40 24.90 -2.37 20.99
CA LEU A 40 24.18 -3.57 20.63
C LEU A 40 23.38 -3.27 19.35
N TRP A 41 23.65 -3.99 18.27
CA TRP A 41 22.94 -3.85 17.00
C TRP A 41 22.16 -5.11 16.69
N LEU A 42 20.83 -5.01 16.66
CA LEU A 42 19.92 -6.14 16.43
C LEU A 42 18.94 -5.78 15.31
N SER A 43 18.81 -6.64 14.30
CA SER A 43 17.77 -6.58 13.29
C SER A 43 16.59 -7.53 13.57
N SER A 44 16.75 -8.42 14.55
CA SER A 44 15.74 -9.37 15.00
C SER A 44 15.72 -9.46 16.52
N MET A 45 14.54 -9.66 17.11
CA MET A 45 14.33 -9.85 18.56
C MET A 45 14.24 -11.34 18.95
N GLU A 46 14.69 -12.23 18.08
CA GLU A 46 14.82 -13.65 18.44
C GLU A 46 15.93 -13.88 19.44
N GLU A 47 15.74 -14.85 20.33
CA GLU A 47 16.68 -15.13 21.45
C GLU A 47 18.13 -15.35 20.97
N ASN A 48 18.29 -16.08 19.86
CA ASN A 48 19.61 -16.36 19.29
C ASN A 48 20.28 -15.07 18.77
N ALA A 49 19.54 -14.22 18.07
CA ALA A 49 20.04 -12.94 17.57
C ALA A 49 20.46 -12.01 18.72
N ILE A 50 19.69 -11.98 19.81
CA ILE A 50 20.04 -11.21 21.00
C ILE A 50 21.33 -11.75 21.65
N ARG A 51 21.48 -13.06 21.84
CA ARG A 51 22.67 -13.68 22.42
C ARG A 51 23.91 -13.40 21.56
N GLU A 52 23.82 -13.57 20.26
CA GLU A 52 24.90 -13.26 19.33
C GLU A 52 25.25 -11.76 19.33
N GLY A 53 24.25 -10.89 19.36
CA GLY A 53 24.44 -9.43 19.43
C GLY A 53 25.23 -9.02 20.66
N PHE A 54 24.91 -9.56 21.83
CA PHE A 54 25.68 -9.30 23.06
C PHE A 54 27.12 -9.89 23.01
N ALA A 55 27.31 -10.99 22.30
CA ALA A 55 28.65 -11.56 22.11
C ALA A 55 29.48 -10.73 21.11
N ARG A 56 28.87 -9.87 20.30
CA ARG A 56 29.50 -9.06 19.23
C ARG A 56 29.27 -7.56 19.41
N LEU A 57 29.27 -7.07 20.66
CA LEU A 57 29.14 -5.64 20.94
C LEU A 57 30.22 -4.84 20.21
N LYS A 58 29.83 -3.75 19.59
CA LYS A 58 30.71 -2.89 18.81
C LYS A 58 31.06 -1.62 19.59
N PRO A 59 32.27 -1.06 19.38
CA PRO A 59 32.65 0.22 19.98
C PRO A 59 31.70 1.34 19.51
N SER A 60 31.38 2.25 20.41
CA SER A 60 30.51 3.41 20.11
C SER A 60 31.03 4.28 18.97
N THR A 61 32.34 4.34 18.76
CA THR A 61 32.99 5.14 17.72
C THR A 61 32.65 4.70 16.28
N GLU A 62 32.30 3.44 16.07
CA GLU A 62 31.84 2.97 14.76
C GLU A 62 30.53 3.63 14.33
N TYR A 63 29.77 4.20 15.26
CA TYR A 63 28.45 4.81 15.03
C TYR A 63 28.44 6.34 15.07
N ASP A 64 29.63 6.98 15.12
CA ASP A 64 29.75 8.45 15.18
C ASP A 64 29.17 9.11 13.90
N ALA A 65 29.41 8.52 12.72
CA ALA A 65 28.84 9.02 11.47
C ALA A 65 27.32 8.94 11.48
N LEU A 66 26.75 7.84 12.00
CA LEU A 66 25.30 7.64 12.11
C LEU A 66 24.67 8.66 13.07
N TYR A 67 25.29 8.88 14.24
CA TYR A 67 24.87 9.92 15.19
C TYR A 67 24.91 11.31 14.56
N ASN A 68 26.01 11.67 13.90
CA ASN A 68 26.14 12.98 13.26
C ASN A 68 25.10 13.19 12.16
N ALA A 69 24.80 12.17 11.36
CA ALA A 69 23.75 12.23 10.36
C ALA A 69 22.36 12.49 11.00
N ALA A 70 22.05 11.81 12.11
CA ALA A 70 20.80 12.01 12.84
C ALA A 70 20.72 13.43 13.44
N LEU A 71 21.79 13.89 14.06
CA LEU A 71 21.88 15.23 14.66
C LEU A 71 21.77 16.35 13.62
N CYS A 72 22.43 16.19 12.46
CA CYS A 72 22.30 17.15 11.36
C CYS A 72 20.86 17.23 10.87
N ARG A 73 20.19 16.09 10.73
CA ARG A 73 18.77 16.05 10.32
C ARG A 73 17.87 16.74 11.33
N GLU A 74 18.02 16.44 12.63
CA GLU A 74 17.24 17.07 13.70
C GLU A 74 17.42 18.60 13.69
N ARG A 75 18.66 19.06 13.61
CA ARG A 75 18.97 20.50 13.56
C ARG A 75 18.42 21.18 12.34
N ALA A 76 18.54 20.57 11.16
CA ALA A 76 17.99 21.11 9.91
C ALA A 76 16.45 21.22 9.98
N ASP A 77 15.77 20.16 10.44
CA ASP A 77 14.33 20.15 10.63
C ASP A 77 13.87 21.25 11.61
N TRP A 78 14.60 21.41 12.72
CA TRP A 78 14.31 22.45 13.70
C TRP A 78 14.56 23.86 13.15
N MET A 79 15.69 24.10 12.51
CA MET A 79 16.04 25.42 11.96
C MET A 79 15.06 25.87 10.87
N VAL A 80 14.76 24.99 9.93
CA VAL A 80 13.78 25.29 8.85
C VAL A 80 12.39 25.46 9.44
N GLY A 81 11.96 24.52 10.28
CA GLY A 81 10.62 24.50 10.86
C GLY A 81 10.33 25.74 11.71
N ILE A 82 11.22 26.10 12.64
CA ILE A 82 10.99 27.26 13.53
C ILE A 82 11.04 28.60 12.78
N ASN A 83 12.05 28.78 11.91
CA ASN A 83 12.19 30.06 11.20
C ASN A 83 11.06 30.28 10.19
N ALA A 84 10.72 29.27 9.40
CA ALA A 84 9.63 29.37 8.43
C ALA A 84 8.27 29.54 9.13
N SER A 85 8.01 28.81 10.22
CA SER A 85 6.76 28.98 10.98
C SER A 85 6.63 30.39 11.54
N ARG A 86 7.71 30.96 12.12
CA ARG A 86 7.71 32.33 12.62
C ARG A 86 7.51 33.34 11.50
N LEU A 87 8.25 33.19 10.40
CA LEU A 87 8.14 34.08 9.23
C LEU A 87 6.69 34.13 8.71
N PHE A 88 6.11 32.98 8.40
CA PHE A 88 4.75 32.94 7.87
C PHE A 88 3.70 33.39 8.91
N SER A 89 3.89 33.06 10.19
CA SER A 89 2.99 33.55 11.23
C SER A 89 3.01 35.08 11.33
N CYS A 90 4.20 35.70 11.22
CA CYS A 90 4.31 37.16 11.21
C CYS A 90 3.70 37.78 9.95
N LEU A 91 3.96 37.20 8.77
CA LEU A 91 3.44 37.72 7.51
C LEU A 91 1.92 37.68 7.41
N TYR A 92 1.31 36.63 7.93
CA TYR A 92 -0.14 36.40 7.82
C TYR A 92 -0.91 36.76 9.10
N GLY A 93 -0.25 37.22 10.17
CA GLY A 93 -0.90 37.64 11.42
C GLY A 93 -1.60 36.53 12.19
N GLN A 94 -1.27 35.25 11.93
CA GLN A 94 -1.86 34.09 12.61
C GLN A 94 -0.86 32.97 12.76
N PRO A 95 -1.00 32.06 13.76
CA PRO A 95 -0.10 30.93 13.93
C PRO A 95 -0.14 29.99 12.73
N LEU A 96 0.98 29.90 12.01
CA LEU A 96 1.16 28.97 10.87
C LEU A 96 2.36 28.06 11.15
N ALA A 97 2.12 26.75 11.06
CA ALA A 97 3.16 25.76 11.25
C ALA A 97 3.73 25.30 9.91
N VAL A 98 5.05 25.31 9.79
CA VAL A 98 5.78 24.76 8.64
C VAL A 98 6.58 23.56 9.10
N GLY A 99 6.52 22.47 8.34
CA GLY A 99 7.24 21.24 8.67
C GLY A 99 7.53 20.39 7.44
N ARG A 100 8.61 19.64 7.53
CA ARG A 100 9.16 18.81 6.44
C ARG A 100 8.16 17.81 5.84
N VAL A 101 7.23 17.30 6.64
CA VAL A 101 6.21 16.35 6.16
C VAL A 101 4.88 17.06 5.97
N MET A 102 4.45 17.85 6.95
CA MET A 102 3.14 18.49 6.97
C MET A 102 2.94 19.43 5.79
N THR A 103 3.90 20.28 5.49
CA THR A 103 3.77 21.29 4.43
C THR A 103 3.69 20.68 3.02
N PRO A 104 4.55 19.70 2.63
CA PRO A 104 4.39 19.01 1.36
C PRO A 104 3.08 18.26 1.24
N VAL A 105 2.61 17.60 2.30
CA VAL A 105 1.32 16.89 2.31
C VAL A 105 0.16 17.85 2.07
N LEU A 106 0.17 19.00 2.74
CA LEU A 106 -0.81 20.06 2.50
C LEU A 106 -0.76 20.55 1.04
N ALA A 107 0.44 20.80 0.52
CA ALA A 107 0.61 21.22 -0.87
C ALA A 107 0.05 20.21 -1.87
N MET A 108 0.33 18.91 -1.67
CA MET A 108 -0.22 17.84 -2.51
C MET A 108 -1.75 17.82 -2.48
N THR A 109 -2.34 18.00 -1.29
CA THR A 109 -3.79 18.07 -1.12
C THR A 109 -4.38 19.28 -1.85
N VAL A 110 -3.81 20.46 -1.66
CA VAL A 110 -4.26 21.70 -2.33
C VAL A 110 -4.17 21.58 -3.86
N VAL A 111 -3.08 21.04 -4.40
CA VAL A 111 -2.92 20.81 -5.84
C VAL A 111 -3.98 19.83 -6.37
N ARG A 112 -4.29 18.77 -5.62
CA ARG A 112 -5.33 17.81 -5.98
C ARG A 112 -6.72 18.46 -6.00
N GLU A 113 -7.07 19.24 -4.97
CA GLU A 113 -8.35 19.93 -4.88
C GLU A 113 -8.50 21.00 -5.99
N ALA A 114 -7.43 21.72 -6.29
CA ALA A 114 -7.42 22.66 -7.41
C ALA A 114 -7.65 21.96 -8.76
N ALA A 115 -7.02 20.80 -8.98
CA ALA A 115 -7.23 19.99 -10.18
C ALA A 115 -8.68 19.47 -10.29
N ILE A 116 -9.31 19.10 -9.17
CA ILE A 116 -10.71 18.70 -9.12
C ILE A 116 -11.62 19.88 -9.46
N ALA A 117 -11.39 21.04 -8.84
CA ALA A 117 -12.20 22.23 -9.04
C ALA A 117 -12.08 22.79 -10.47
N ALA A 118 -10.91 22.69 -11.09
CA ALA A 118 -10.68 23.16 -12.46
C ALA A 118 -11.11 22.14 -13.53
N PHE A 119 -11.53 20.96 -13.14
CA PHE A 119 -11.85 19.90 -14.09
C PHE A 119 -13.16 20.18 -14.82
N VAL A 120 -13.12 20.15 -16.14
CA VAL A 120 -14.29 20.25 -17.01
C VAL A 120 -14.58 18.89 -17.61
N PRO A 121 -15.71 18.26 -17.27
CA PRO A 121 -16.09 16.98 -17.83
C PRO A 121 -16.30 17.06 -19.34
N GLN A 122 -15.73 16.11 -20.07
CA GLN A 122 -15.91 15.99 -21.53
C GLN A 122 -16.69 14.74 -21.84
N LYS A 123 -17.74 14.88 -22.64
CA LYS A 123 -18.49 13.75 -23.17
C LYS A 123 -17.70 13.02 -24.24
N PHE A 124 -17.87 11.72 -24.30
CA PHE A 124 -17.35 10.87 -25.36
C PHE A 124 -18.36 9.76 -25.65
N TYR A 125 -18.25 9.19 -26.82
CA TYR A 125 -19.12 8.13 -27.30
C TYR A 125 -18.25 6.94 -27.71
N THR A 126 -18.78 5.72 -27.51
CA THR A 126 -18.20 4.48 -28.01
C THR A 126 -19.29 3.64 -28.62
N VAL A 127 -18.98 3.01 -29.74
CA VAL A 127 -19.88 2.01 -30.34
C VAL A 127 -19.44 0.64 -29.84
N GLU A 128 -20.36 -0.13 -29.29
CA GLU A 128 -20.14 -1.50 -28.85
C GLU A 128 -20.82 -2.46 -29.81
N LEU A 129 -20.06 -3.46 -30.27
CA LEU A 129 -20.54 -4.54 -31.12
C LEU A 129 -20.68 -5.82 -30.30
N GLU A 130 -21.86 -6.40 -30.30
CA GLU A 130 -22.08 -7.74 -29.78
C GLU A 130 -21.84 -8.73 -30.91
N LEU A 131 -20.78 -9.54 -30.81
CA LEU A 131 -20.45 -10.53 -31.84
C LEU A 131 -21.14 -11.86 -31.54
N THR A 132 -21.59 -12.55 -32.57
CA THR A 132 -22.21 -13.89 -32.44
C THR A 132 -21.26 -14.92 -31.82
N SER A 133 -19.97 -14.63 -31.78
CA SER A 133 -18.99 -15.42 -31.04
C SER A 133 -19.11 -15.31 -29.51
N GLY A 134 -19.99 -14.45 -28.98
CA GLY A 134 -20.23 -14.28 -27.53
C GLY A 134 -19.33 -13.27 -26.85
N CYS A 135 -18.72 -12.35 -27.57
CA CYS A 135 -17.93 -11.26 -26.99
C CYS A 135 -18.39 -9.89 -27.46
N THR A 136 -18.15 -8.88 -26.66
CA THR A 136 -18.42 -7.47 -26.97
C THR A 136 -17.11 -6.78 -27.34
N ALA A 137 -17.08 -6.13 -28.50
CA ALA A 137 -15.95 -5.32 -28.96
C ALA A 137 -16.35 -3.84 -28.98
N SER A 138 -15.47 -2.97 -28.49
CA SER A 138 -15.73 -1.53 -28.37
C SER A 138 -14.83 -0.75 -29.34
N SER A 139 -15.37 0.30 -29.94
CA SER A 139 -14.62 1.28 -30.73
C SER A 139 -13.69 2.11 -29.85
N ARG A 140 -12.80 2.89 -30.46
CA ARG A 140 -12.13 4.01 -29.80
C ARG A 140 -13.17 5.05 -29.29
N ARG A 141 -12.74 5.90 -28.38
CA ARG A 141 -13.58 7.02 -27.93
C ARG A 141 -13.73 8.05 -29.06
N ILE A 142 -14.95 8.50 -29.29
CA ILE A 142 -15.35 9.47 -30.31
C ILE A 142 -15.89 10.69 -29.56
N SER A 143 -15.37 11.89 -29.86
CA SER A 143 -15.80 13.13 -29.20
C SER A 143 -17.14 13.64 -29.71
N GLU A 144 -17.38 13.49 -31.03
CA GLU A 144 -18.56 14.02 -31.70
C GLU A 144 -19.67 12.97 -31.76
N LYS A 145 -20.88 13.36 -31.30
CA LYS A 145 -22.02 12.47 -31.24
C LYS A 145 -22.46 12.00 -32.64
N ASP A 146 -22.52 12.92 -33.59
CA ASP A 146 -22.95 12.64 -34.95
C ASP A 146 -22.03 11.64 -35.66
N ALA A 147 -20.70 11.75 -35.40
CA ALA A 147 -19.74 10.79 -35.93
C ALA A 147 -19.95 9.38 -35.36
N ALA A 148 -20.27 9.30 -34.06
CA ALA A 148 -20.53 8.03 -33.39
C ALA A 148 -21.88 7.40 -33.85
N GLU A 149 -22.92 8.21 -34.07
CA GLU A 149 -24.22 7.77 -34.60
C GLU A 149 -24.09 7.29 -36.04
N ASN A 150 -23.28 7.98 -36.86
CA ASN A 150 -23.00 7.54 -38.24
C ASN A 150 -22.27 6.18 -38.24
N LEU A 151 -21.23 6.02 -37.43
CA LEU A 151 -20.52 4.74 -37.30
C LEU A 151 -21.46 3.62 -36.83
N LEU A 152 -22.32 3.91 -35.85
CA LEU A 152 -23.34 2.94 -35.41
C LEU A 152 -24.28 2.52 -36.55
N ALA A 153 -24.76 3.47 -37.35
CA ALA A 153 -25.65 3.20 -38.48
C ALA A 153 -24.97 2.34 -39.54
N GLU A 154 -23.70 2.62 -39.85
CA GLU A 154 -22.90 1.81 -40.78
C GLU A 154 -22.66 0.40 -40.27
N CYS A 155 -22.29 0.23 -38.99
CA CYS A 155 -22.13 -1.08 -38.36
C CYS A 155 -23.44 -1.89 -38.38
N ARG A 156 -24.58 -1.25 -38.14
CA ARG A 156 -25.89 -1.90 -38.20
C ARG A 156 -26.31 -2.30 -39.62
N LYS A 157 -25.79 -1.60 -40.61
CA LYS A 157 -26.05 -1.93 -42.03
C LYS A 157 -25.17 -3.08 -42.50
N GLU A 158 -23.90 -3.09 -42.11
CA GLU A 158 -22.95 -4.11 -42.55
C GLU A 158 -23.15 -5.44 -41.82
N MET A 159 -23.43 -5.43 -40.51
CA MET A 159 -23.72 -6.61 -39.66
C MET A 159 -22.68 -7.74 -39.75
N ILE A 160 -21.49 -7.43 -40.25
CA ILE A 160 -20.37 -8.35 -40.41
C ILE A 160 -19.12 -7.64 -39.88
N SER A 161 -18.33 -8.36 -39.12
CA SER A 161 -17.01 -7.89 -38.70
C SER A 161 -15.93 -8.91 -39.06
N THR A 162 -14.76 -8.44 -39.43
CA THR A 162 -13.63 -9.30 -39.80
C THR A 162 -12.56 -9.22 -38.70
N ILE A 163 -12.21 -10.35 -38.12
CA ILE A 163 -11.17 -10.44 -37.11
C ILE A 163 -9.81 -10.18 -37.78
N GLN A 164 -9.22 -9.04 -37.48
CA GLN A 164 -7.95 -8.66 -38.06
C GLN A 164 -6.78 -9.28 -37.31
N LYS A 165 -6.85 -9.29 -35.97
CA LYS A 165 -5.75 -9.72 -35.11
C LYS A 165 -6.24 -10.31 -33.81
N VAL A 166 -5.60 -11.41 -33.39
CA VAL A 166 -5.77 -12.00 -32.06
C VAL A 166 -4.42 -12.03 -31.38
N THR A 167 -4.28 -11.27 -30.29
CA THR A 167 -3.04 -11.25 -29.52
C THR A 167 -3.31 -11.90 -28.18
N ARG A 168 -2.57 -12.98 -27.89
CA ARG A 168 -2.57 -13.64 -26.59
C ARG A 168 -1.23 -13.41 -25.92
N LYS A 169 -1.27 -12.85 -24.70
CA LYS A 169 -0.08 -12.62 -23.88
C LYS A 169 -0.25 -13.25 -22.52
N GLU A 170 0.66 -14.12 -22.16
CA GLU A 170 0.74 -14.63 -20.80
C GLU A 170 1.37 -13.59 -19.91
N LYS A 171 0.77 -13.36 -18.76
CA LYS A 171 1.20 -12.42 -17.74
C LYS A 171 1.29 -13.13 -16.41
N SER A 172 2.28 -12.73 -15.61
CA SER A 172 2.49 -13.21 -14.27
C SER A 172 2.51 -12.04 -13.30
N GLU A 173 1.72 -12.12 -12.25
CA GLU A 173 1.74 -11.19 -11.12
C GLU A 173 2.43 -11.88 -9.94
N ASN A 174 3.58 -11.36 -9.55
CA ASN A 174 4.31 -11.89 -8.40
C ASN A 174 3.50 -11.74 -7.11
N PRO A 175 3.75 -12.61 -6.12
CA PRO A 175 3.20 -12.44 -4.78
C PRO A 175 3.50 -11.05 -4.22
N PRO A 176 2.60 -10.48 -3.41
CA PRO A 176 2.86 -9.19 -2.77
C PRO A 176 4.01 -9.35 -1.76
N LEU A 177 4.81 -8.32 -1.59
CA LEU A 177 5.80 -8.28 -0.51
C LEU A 177 5.10 -8.26 0.86
N LEU A 178 5.82 -8.65 1.90
CA LEU A 178 5.36 -8.53 3.29
C LEU A 178 4.96 -7.07 3.62
N TYR A 179 4.28 -6.87 4.73
CA TYR A 179 3.93 -5.54 5.17
C TYR A 179 5.08 -4.81 5.86
N ASP A 180 5.31 -3.58 5.45
CA ASP A 180 5.75 -2.49 6.31
C ASP A 180 4.51 -1.81 6.94
N LEU A 181 4.71 -0.82 7.80
CA LEU A 181 3.59 -0.12 8.43
C LEU A 181 2.72 0.62 7.40
N THR A 182 3.32 1.27 6.41
CA THR A 182 2.57 2.06 5.42
C THR A 182 1.70 1.18 4.54
N ALA A 183 2.22 0.06 4.06
CA ALA A 183 1.43 -0.88 3.26
C ALA A 183 0.28 -1.50 4.07
N LEU A 184 0.49 -1.80 5.36
CA LEU A 184 -0.56 -2.25 6.26
C LEU A 184 -1.65 -1.17 6.43
N GLN A 185 -1.26 0.09 6.67
CA GLN A 185 -2.20 1.20 6.81
C GLN A 185 -3.03 1.43 5.55
N ARG A 186 -2.41 1.33 4.38
CA ARG A 186 -3.08 1.48 3.08
C ARG A 186 -4.13 0.38 2.86
N ASP A 187 -3.76 -0.87 3.10
CA ASP A 187 -4.70 -1.98 2.94
C ASP A 187 -5.80 -1.97 4.01
N ALA A 188 -5.48 -1.61 5.26
CA ALA A 188 -6.47 -1.44 6.31
C ALA A 188 -7.47 -0.31 6.00
N ASN A 189 -7.01 0.81 5.43
CA ASN A 189 -7.91 1.87 4.97
C ASN A 189 -8.80 1.41 3.82
N ARG A 190 -8.22 0.77 2.80
CA ARG A 190 -8.91 0.30 1.60
C ARG A 190 -9.94 -0.80 1.90
N LEU A 191 -9.60 -1.77 2.76
CA LEU A 191 -10.41 -2.97 3.00
C LEU A 191 -11.32 -2.84 4.21
N LEU A 192 -10.92 -2.09 5.23
CA LEU A 192 -11.59 -2.00 6.53
C LEU A 192 -12.10 -0.60 6.86
N GLY A 193 -11.71 0.42 6.08
CA GLY A 193 -12.04 1.82 6.36
C GLY A 193 -11.32 2.39 7.60
N PHE A 194 -10.28 1.73 8.10
CA PHE A 194 -9.52 2.23 9.26
C PHE A 194 -8.63 3.40 8.85
N THR A 195 -8.49 4.36 9.76
CA THR A 195 -7.49 5.41 9.59
C THR A 195 -6.09 4.85 9.82
N ALA A 196 -5.07 5.54 9.29
CA ALA A 196 -3.68 5.17 9.49
C ALA A 196 -3.31 5.12 11.00
N GLN A 197 -3.88 6.04 11.81
CA GLN A 197 -3.68 6.06 13.25
C GLN A 197 -4.35 4.86 13.95
N GLN A 198 -5.60 4.56 13.62
CA GLN A 198 -6.30 3.40 14.18
C GLN A 198 -5.55 2.11 13.87
N THR A 199 -5.06 1.97 12.64
CA THR A 199 -4.26 0.81 12.22
C THR A 199 -2.98 0.68 13.05
N LEU A 200 -2.28 1.80 13.29
CA LEU A 200 -1.09 1.83 14.13
C LEU A 200 -1.43 1.47 15.58
N ASP A 201 -2.50 2.02 16.14
CA ASP A 201 -2.91 1.76 17.53
C ASP A 201 -3.25 0.27 17.72
N TYR A 202 -3.98 -0.35 16.79
CA TYR A 202 -4.26 -1.80 16.82
C TYR A 202 -2.99 -2.64 16.65
N ALA A 203 -2.10 -2.26 15.73
CA ALA A 203 -0.84 -2.96 15.54
C ALA A 203 0.06 -2.84 16.78
N GLN A 204 0.11 -1.67 17.43
CA GLN A 204 0.83 -1.46 18.67
C GLN A 204 0.29 -2.35 19.80
N SER A 205 -1.03 -2.42 19.96
CA SER A 205 -1.67 -3.30 20.96
C SER A 205 -1.36 -4.78 20.70
N LEU A 206 -1.40 -5.22 19.43
CA LEU A 206 -1.05 -6.60 19.04
C LEU A 206 0.43 -6.91 19.35
N TYR A 207 1.33 -5.95 19.13
CA TYR A 207 2.75 -6.08 19.48
C TYR A 207 2.95 -6.21 21.00
N GLU A 208 2.30 -5.39 21.80
CA GLU A 208 2.37 -5.47 23.27
C GLU A 208 1.83 -6.80 23.81
N LYS A 209 0.84 -7.39 23.13
CA LYS A 209 0.34 -8.74 23.36
C LYS A 209 1.25 -9.84 22.79
N ARG A 210 2.34 -9.48 22.14
CA ARG A 210 3.31 -10.40 21.49
C ARG A 210 2.70 -11.25 20.38
N LEU A 211 1.66 -10.75 19.70
CA LEU A 211 1.00 -11.47 18.60
C LEU A 211 1.59 -11.13 17.23
N ILE A 212 2.24 -9.99 17.11
CA ILE A 212 2.98 -9.57 15.92
C ILE A 212 4.37 -9.03 16.28
N THR A 213 5.24 -8.87 15.28
CA THR A 213 6.54 -8.20 15.38
C THR A 213 6.36 -6.68 15.47
N TYR A 214 7.45 -5.93 15.68
CA TYR A 214 7.41 -4.49 15.89
C TYR A 214 6.74 -3.75 14.72
N PRO A 215 5.69 -2.94 14.96
CA PRO A 215 4.85 -2.44 13.87
C PRO A 215 5.45 -1.25 13.10
N ARG A 216 6.40 -0.50 13.68
CA ARG A 216 6.96 0.70 13.03
C ARG A 216 8.17 0.35 12.18
N THR A 217 8.01 -0.52 11.21
CA THR A 217 9.04 -0.91 10.26
C THR A 217 8.78 -0.30 8.89
N ASP A 218 9.84 0.00 8.17
CA ASP A 218 9.86 0.42 6.77
C ASP A 218 10.29 -0.71 5.82
N SER A 219 10.68 -1.85 6.36
CA SER A 219 11.08 -3.01 5.57
C SER A 219 9.90 -3.90 5.22
N ARG A 220 9.96 -4.46 4.02
CA ARG A 220 9.05 -5.49 3.48
C ARG A 220 9.74 -6.84 3.32
N PHE A 221 10.94 -6.98 3.89
CA PHE A 221 11.80 -8.15 3.77
C PHE A 221 12.21 -8.66 5.15
N LEU A 222 12.71 -9.89 5.16
CA LEU A 222 13.25 -10.57 6.34
C LEU A 222 14.75 -10.77 6.18
N THR A 223 15.44 -11.02 7.29
CA THR A 223 16.86 -11.35 7.33
C THR A 223 17.10 -12.84 7.07
N GLU A 224 18.29 -13.21 6.69
CA GLU A 224 18.68 -14.56 6.31
C GLU A 224 18.53 -15.58 7.44
N ASP A 225 18.76 -15.15 8.69
CA ASP A 225 18.61 -15.98 9.90
C ASP A 225 17.16 -16.45 10.14
N MET A 226 16.19 -15.71 9.64
CA MET A 226 14.78 -16.05 9.76
C MET A 226 14.30 -17.12 8.77
N ALA A 227 15.07 -17.39 7.71
CA ALA A 227 14.67 -18.29 6.63
C ALA A 227 14.33 -19.72 7.13
N ALA A 228 15.09 -20.22 8.09
CA ALA A 228 14.89 -21.58 8.63
C ALA A 228 13.61 -21.70 9.49
N SER A 229 13.20 -20.64 10.16
CA SER A 229 12.01 -20.64 11.05
C SER A 229 10.71 -20.31 10.32
N LEU A 230 10.79 -19.69 9.14
CA LEU A 230 9.65 -19.18 8.39
C LEU A 230 8.64 -20.26 7.95
N PRO A 231 9.03 -21.47 7.46
CA PRO A 231 8.06 -22.50 7.11
C PRO A 231 7.19 -22.93 8.29
N GLY A 232 7.77 -23.05 9.49
CA GLY A 232 7.02 -23.35 10.70
C GLY A 232 6.02 -22.24 11.06
N LEU A 233 6.44 -20.96 10.95
CA LEU A 233 5.56 -19.83 11.19
C LEU A 233 4.40 -19.76 10.19
N VAL A 234 4.65 -20.08 8.92
CA VAL A 234 3.61 -20.16 7.87
C VAL A 234 2.59 -21.26 8.21
N ALA A 235 3.07 -22.43 8.61
CA ALA A 235 2.19 -23.54 9.02
C ALA A 235 1.34 -23.19 10.26
N ASP A 236 1.97 -22.62 11.29
CA ASP A 236 1.28 -22.15 12.51
C ASP A 236 0.22 -21.09 12.17
N THR A 237 0.54 -20.17 11.27
CA THR A 237 -0.38 -19.11 10.81
C THR A 237 -1.54 -19.71 10.02
N GLY A 238 -1.28 -20.63 9.10
CA GLY A 238 -2.32 -21.34 8.35
C GLY A 238 -3.28 -22.08 9.27
N GLY A 239 -2.75 -22.85 10.25
CA GLY A 239 -3.54 -23.55 11.23
C GLY A 239 -4.43 -22.64 12.09
N ALA A 240 -3.91 -21.50 12.54
CA ALA A 240 -4.67 -20.53 13.34
C ALA A 240 -5.88 -19.92 12.61
N PHE A 241 -5.83 -19.87 11.27
CA PHE A 241 -6.91 -19.36 10.42
C PHE A 241 -7.63 -20.46 9.63
N ALA A 242 -7.47 -21.73 10.01
CA ALA A 242 -8.10 -22.89 9.38
C ALA A 242 -7.84 -23.02 7.88
N VAL A 243 -6.62 -22.70 7.46
CA VAL A 243 -6.14 -22.94 6.09
C VAL A 243 -5.59 -24.36 6.03
N GLU A 244 -6.44 -25.32 5.65
CA GLU A 244 -6.13 -26.75 5.74
C GLU A 244 -5.36 -27.30 4.52
N GLU A 245 -5.42 -26.64 3.37
CA GLU A 245 -4.78 -27.13 2.17
C GLU A 245 -3.29 -26.77 2.11
N PRO A 246 -2.42 -27.75 1.85
CA PRO A 246 -1.01 -27.48 1.61
C PRO A 246 -0.84 -26.63 0.34
N PHE A 247 0.03 -25.65 0.40
CA PHE A 247 0.42 -24.83 -0.74
C PHE A 247 1.95 -24.71 -0.82
N PRO A 248 2.52 -24.55 -2.00
CA PRO A 248 3.96 -24.34 -2.14
C PRO A 248 4.42 -23.10 -1.40
N ILE A 249 5.51 -23.24 -0.64
CA ILE A 249 6.09 -22.14 0.15
C ILE A 249 7.46 -21.77 -0.41
N HIS A 250 7.56 -20.54 -0.90
CA HIS A 250 8.77 -19.99 -1.50
C HIS A 250 9.40 -18.93 -0.60
N VAL A 251 10.05 -19.36 0.47
CA VAL A 251 10.59 -18.47 1.52
C VAL A 251 11.63 -17.48 0.99
N GLN A 252 12.42 -17.85 -0.01
CA GLN A 252 13.52 -17.02 -0.52
C GLN A 252 13.06 -15.70 -1.14
N GLN A 253 11.83 -15.62 -1.62
CA GLN A 253 11.32 -14.39 -2.24
C GLN A 253 11.05 -13.26 -1.24
N VAL A 254 10.97 -13.56 0.05
CA VAL A 254 10.78 -12.58 1.13
C VAL A 254 12.07 -12.36 1.95
N ILE A 255 13.16 -13.05 1.63
CA ILE A 255 14.45 -12.92 2.34
C ILE A 255 15.34 -11.95 1.56
N ASN A 256 15.71 -10.85 2.20
CA ASN A 256 16.70 -9.91 1.68
C ASN A 256 17.19 -8.99 2.81
N GLY A 257 18.21 -9.43 3.53
CA GLY A 257 18.77 -8.67 4.67
C GLY A 257 19.35 -7.31 4.28
N SER A 258 19.78 -7.11 3.03
CA SER A 258 20.26 -5.80 2.57
C SER A 258 19.17 -4.72 2.51
N LYS A 259 17.89 -5.13 2.51
CA LYS A 259 16.71 -4.25 2.54
C LYS A 259 16.05 -4.20 3.92
N VAL A 260 16.69 -4.74 4.94
CA VAL A 260 16.27 -4.64 6.33
C VAL A 260 17.19 -3.66 7.02
N ASN A 261 16.65 -2.51 7.44
CA ASN A 261 17.40 -1.48 8.15
C ASN A 261 17.33 -1.73 9.67
N ASP A 262 16.39 -1.09 10.34
CA ASP A 262 16.22 -1.14 11.78
C ASP A 262 15.40 -2.36 12.23
N HIS A 263 14.35 -2.68 11.47
CA HIS A 263 13.41 -3.78 11.74
C HIS A 263 13.03 -4.49 10.45
N HIS A 264 12.83 -5.80 10.54
CA HIS A 264 12.29 -6.60 9.44
C HIS A 264 10.79 -6.34 9.24
N ALA A 265 10.22 -6.89 8.17
CA ALA A 265 8.80 -6.79 7.85
C ALA A 265 7.89 -7.27 8.99
N LEU A 266 6.65 -6.80 8.98
CA LEU A 266 5.61 -7.22 9.91
C LEU A 266 5.23 -8.68 9.72
N LEU A 267 5.27 -9.44 10.81
CA LEU A 267 4.89 -10.85 10.85
C LEU A 267 3.99 -11.14 12.06
N PRO A 268 3.11 -12.14 11.98
CA PRO A 268 2.58 -12.77 13.17
C PRO A 268 3.71 -13.50 13.91
N THR A 269 3.54 -13.74 15.21
CA THR A 269 4.50 -14.49 16.03
C THR A 269 4.01 -15.90 16.29
N LYS A 270 4.90 -16.77 16.76
CA LYS A 270 4.53 -18.13 17.22
C LYS A 270 3.51 -18.11 18.36
N SER A 271 3.48 -17.04 19.17
CA SER A 271 2.50 -16.88 20.25
C SER A 271 1.08 -16.68 19.73
N MET A 272 0.92 -16.14 18.52
CA MET A 272 -0.38 -15.96 17.87
C MET A 272 -1.12 -17.27 17.66
N ALA A 273 -0.43 -18.33 17.26
CA ALA A 273 -1.04 -19.65 17.03
C ALA A 273 -1.64 -20.28 18.30
N LYS A 274 -1.22 -19.83 19.50
CA LYS A 274 -1.70 -20.31 20.81
C LYS A 274 -2.71 -19.35 21.45
N ALA A 275 -2.95 -18.21 20.85
CA ALA A 275 -3.84 -17.18 21.39
C ALA A 275 -5.31 -17.45 21.02
N ASP A 276 -6.21 -17.07 21.92
CA ASP A 276 -7.63 -17.03 21.60
C ASP A 276 -7.92 -15.80 20.73
N LEU A 277 -7.92 -16.00 19.41
CA LEU A 277 -8.15 -14.94 18.45
C LEU A 277 -9.59 -14.40 18.50
N ALA A 278 -10.54 -15.18 19.00
CA ALA A 278 -11.93 -14.77 19.13
C ALA A 278 -12.12 -13.75 20.26
N ALA A 279 -11.29 -13.82 21.29
CA ALA A 279 -11.30 -12.88 22.42
C ALA A 279 -10.72 -11.50 22.09
N LEU A 280 -10.02 -11.34 20.93
CA LEU A 280 -9.46 -10.06 20.53
C LEU A 280 -10.56 -9.07 20.12
N PRO A 281 -10.40 -7.77 20.41
CA PRO A 281 -11.23 -6.73 19.84
C PRO A 281 -11.29 -6.83 18.31
N ALA A 282 -12.42 -6.53 17.70
CA ALA A 282 -12.65 -6.71 16.28
C ALA A 282 -11.61 -5.98 15.39
N GLY A 283 -11.20 -4.76 15.79
CA GLY A 283 -10.17 -4.00 15.07
C GLY A 283 -8.81 -4.69 15.08
N GLU A 284 -8.36 -5.16 16.24
CA GLU A 284 -7.11 -5.90 16.39
C GLU A 284 -7.15 -7.22 15.62
N ARG A 285 -8.23 -7.97 15.74
CA ARG A 285 -8.42 -9.23 14.99
C ARG A 285 -8.35 -9.04 13.49
N ASN A 286 -8.95 -7.98 12.98
CA ASN A 286 -8.92 -7.66 11.56
C ASN A 286 -7.52 -7.26 11.08
N VAL A 287 -6.78 -6.45 11.85
CA VAL A 287 -5.39 -6.09 11.54
C VAL A 287 -4.48 -7.33 11.57
N LEU A 288 -4.64 -8.21 12.57
CA LEU A 288 -3.90 -9.47 12.65
C LEU A 288 -4.21 -10.37 11.44
N ARG A 289 -5.50 -10.44 11.03
CA ARG A 289 -5.92 -11.20 9.83
C ARG A 289 -5.25 -10.66 8.57
N LEU A 290 -5.13 -9.33 8.40
CA LEU A 290 -4.41 -8.73 7.27
C LEU A 290 -2.94 -9.13 7.25
N ILE A 291 -2.24 -9.01 8.39
CA ILE A 291 -0.82 -9.35 8.50
C ILE A 291 -0.60 -10.84 8.20
N SER A 292 -1.45 -11.71 8.75
CA SER A 292 -1.40 -13.16 8.53
C SER A 292 -1.69 -13.53 7.08
N ALA A 293 -2.72 -12.94 6.47
CA ALA A 293 -3.03 -13.13 5.05
C ALA A 293 -1.86 -12.72 4.15
N ARG A 294 -1.23 -11.58 4.47
CA ARG A 294 -0.07 -11.09 3.71
C ARG A 294 1.11 -12.05 3.78
N LEU A 295 1.41 -12.65 4.94
CA LEU A 295 2.44 -13.65 5.08
C LEU A 295 2.17 -14.86 4.17
N LEU A 296 0.95 -15.42 4.23
CA LEU A 296 0.58 -16.59 3.43
C LEU A 296 0.62 -16.28 1.91
N CYS A 297 0.20 -15.10 1.50
CA CYS A 297 0.29 -14.66 0.11
C CYS A 297 1.74 -14.45 -0.33
N ALA A 298 2.56 -13.80 0.50
CA ALA A 298 3.91 -13.40 0.14
C ALA A 298 4.87 -14.57 -0.10
N VAL A 299 4.60 -15.75 0.45
CA VAL A 299 5.38 -16.97 0.22
C VAL A 299 4.76 -17.89 -0.84
N GLY A 300 3.66 -17.50 -1.46
CA GLY A 300 2.94 -18.29 -2.47
C GLY A 300 3.56 -18.24 -3.87
N GLU A 301 2.92 -18.91 -4.80
CA GLU A 301 3.28 -18.89 -6.22
C GLU A 301 2.72 -17.65 -6.92
N PRO A 302 3.31 -17.25 -8.06
CA PRO A 302 2.76 -16.18 -8.89
C PRO A 302 1.34 -16.50 -9.40
N TYR A 303 0.52 -15.48 -9.51
CA TYR A 303 -0.76 -15.54 -10.22
C TYR A 303 -0.52 -15.39 -11.71
N CYS A 304 -0.86 -16.42 -12.50
CA CYS A 304 -0.61 -16.46 -13.93
C CYS A 304 -1.92 -16.43 -14.71
N TYR A 305 -1.96 -15.62 -15.77
CA TYR A 305 -3.12 -15.51 -16.64
C TYR A 305 -2.73 -15.19 -18.08
N ALA A 306 -3.56 -15.59 -19.03
CA ALA A 306 -3.47 -15.18 -20.42
C ALA A 306 -4.46 -14.03 -20.68
N GLU A 307 -3.96 -12.90 -21.15
CA GLU A 307 -4.75 -11.78 -21.62
C GLU A 307 -4.88 -11.89 -23.14
N THR A 308 -6.11 -12.01 -23.63
CA THR A 308 -6.41 -12.05 -25.06
C THR A 308 -7.01 -10.71 -25.48
N THR A 309 -6.42 -10.11 -26.49
CA THR A 309 -6.97 -8.92 -27.16
C THR A 309 -7.34 -9.31 -28.58
N LEU A 310 -8.60 -9.12 -28.92
CA LEU A 310 -9.15 -9.34 -30.25
C LEU A 310 -9.39 -7.96 -30.87
N THR A 311 -8.83 -7.76 -32.07
CA THR A 311 -9.11 -6.59 -32.91
C THR A 311 -9.92 -7.03 -34.11
N THR A 312 -11.06 -6.39 -34.31
CA THR A 312 -11.94 -6.67 -35.43
C THR A 312 -12.30 -5.38 -36.18
N ILE A 313 -12.58 -5.49 -37.47
CA ILE A 313 -12.97 -4.35 -38.30
C ILE A 313 -14.45 -4.53 -38.71
N CYS A 314 -15.23 -3.47 -38.49
CA CYS A 314 -16.61 -3.34 -38.97
C CYS A 314 -16.79 -1.91 -39.49
N ALA A 315 -17.43 -1.75 -40.65
CA ALA A 315 -17.60 -0.45 -41.30
C ALA A 315 -16.30 0.36 -41.47
N GLY A 316 -15.18 -0.33 -41.71
CA GLY A 316 -13.89 0.29 -41.91
C GLY A 316 -13.19 0.77 -40.62
N GLU A 317 -13.80 0.69 -39.44
CA GLU A 317 -13.26 1.09 -38.14
C GLU A 317 -12.85 -0.11 -37.27
N GLU A 318 -11.83 0.11 -36.44
CA GLU A 318 -11.33 -0.90 -35.49
C GLU A 318 -12.16 -0.97 -34.21
N PHE A 319 -12.48 -2.21 -33.82
CA PHE A 319 -13.10 -2.53 -32.53
C PHE A 319 -12.22 -3.50 -31.74
N THR A 320 -12.14 -3.31 -30.45
CA THR A 320 -11.29 -4.12 -29.57
C THR A 320 -12.12 -4.83 -28.51
N ALA A 321 -11.95 -6.15 -28.37
CA ALA A 321 -12.42 -6.91 -27.23
C ALA A 321 -11.25 -7.43 -26.41
N LYS A 322 -11.39 -7.42 -25.07
CA LYS A 322 -10.37 -7.94 -24.15
C LYS A 322 -10.97 -9.01 -23.27
N GLY A 323 -10.23 -10.08 -23.09
CA GLY A 323 -10.59 -11.17 -22.20
C GLY A 323 -9.39 -11.65 -21.40
N LYS A 324 -9.68 -12.37 -20.32
CA LYS A 324 -8.67 -12.89 -19.40
C LYS A 324 -9.01 -14.32 -19.03
N VAL A 325 -8.05 -15.23 -19.17
CA VAL A 325 -8.17 -16.62 -18.74
C VAL A 325 -7.12 -16.86 -17.67
N VAL A 326 -7.55 -17.28 -16.48
CA VAL A 326 -6.64 -17.62 -15.37
C VAL A 326 -5.98 -18.96 -15.68
N LEU A 327 -4.66 -19.00 -15.63
CA LEU A 327 -3.85 -20.21 -15.84
C LEU A 327 -3.44 -20.84 -14.51
N SER A 328 -3.10 -20.00 -13.52
CA SER A 328 -2.79 -20.41 -12.15
C SER A 328 -3.25 -19.34 -11.17
N GLU A 329 -4.02 -19.73 -10.18
CA GLU A 329 -4.52 -18.80 -9.12
C GLU A 329 -3.40 -18.32 -8.20
N GLY A 330 -2.35 -19.12 -8.01
CA GLY A 330 -1.20 -18.78 -7.19
C GLY A 330 -1.59 -18.21 -5.82
N TRP A 331 -0.90 -17.15 -5.42
CA TRP A 331 -1.11 -16.48 -4.12
C TRP A 331 -2.52 -15.90 -3.91
N LYS A 332 -3.27 -15.63 -4.99
CA LYS A 332 -4.65 -15.10 -4.88
C LYS A 332 -5.63 -16.10 -4.27
N THR A 333 -5.30 -17.39 -4.30
CA THR A 333 -6.07 -18.41 -3.56
C THR A 333 -6.06 -18.12 -2.05
N MET A 334 -4.89 -17.82 -1.50
CA MET A 334 -4.75 -17.49 -0.08
C MET A 334 -5.41 -16.15 0.25
N GLU A 335 -5.23 -15.13 -0.59
CA GLU A 335 -5.89 -13.84 -0.42
C GLU A 335 -7.43 -14.02 -0.34
N ARG A 336 -7.99 -14.79 -1.26
CA ARG A 336 -9.45 -15.05 -1.30
C ARG A 336 -9.93 -15.83 -0.08
N LYS A 337 -9.19 -16.86 0.35
CA LYS A 337 -9.52 -17.62 1.56
C LYS A 337 -9.50 -16.77 2.82
N MET A 338 -8.46 -15.95 2.96
CA MET A 338 -8.24 -15.14 4.14
C MET A 338 -9.10 -13.86 4.18
N LEU A 339 -9.33 -13.21 3.04
CA LEU A 339 -9.89 -11.87 2.96
C LEU A 339 -11.13 -11.78 2.05
N GLY A 340 -11.65 -12.90 1.52
CA GLY A 340 -12.71 -12.90 0.49
C GLY A 340 -13.95 -12.09 0.86
N GLU A 341 -14.33 -12.03 2.14
CA GLU A 341 -15.43 -11.21 2.65
C GLU A 341 -15.17 -9.69 2.54
N LEU A 342 -13.87 -9.30 2.59
CA LEU A 342 -13.42 -7.90 2.55
C LEU A 342 -13.10 -7.45 1.12
N LEU A 343 -12.84 -8.41 0.21
CA LEU A 343 -12.56 -8.11 -1.18
C LEU A 343 -13.86 -7.73 -1.88
N SER A 344 -13.86 -6.59 -2.57
CA SER A 344 -14.99 -6.22 -3.43
C SER A 344 -15.21 -7.31 -4.47
N LYS A 345 -16.47 -7.67 -4.73
CA LYS A 345 -16.82 -8.59 -5.82
C LYS A 345 -16.32 -7.99 -7.14
N GLN A 346 -15.15 -8.41 -7.57
CA GLN A 346 -14.66 -8.07 -8.91
C GLN A 346 -15.56 -8.79 -9.91
N LYS A 347 -16.01 -8.07 -10.94
CA LYS A 347 -16.67 -8.73 -12.08
C LYS A 347 -15.66 -9.73 -12.63
N GLU A 348 -16.11 -10.97 -12.82
CA GLU A 348 -15.29 -11.96 -13.51
C GLU A 348 -14.90 -11.41 -14.88
N PRO A 349 -13.61 -11.46 -15.24
CA PRO A 349 -13.17 -10.98 -16.54
C PRO A 349 -13.84 -11.82 -17.63
N ALA A 350 -14.28 -11.16 -18.69
CA ALA A 350 -14.85 -11.85 -19.84
C ALA A 350 -13.83 -12.86 -20.39
N VAL A 351 -14.32 -14.07 -20.65
CA VAL A 351 -13.54 -15.09 -21.37
C VAL A 351 -13.87 -14.91 -22.84
N LEU A 352 -12.85 -14.58 -23.65
CA LEU A 352 -13.05 -14.52 -25.11
C LEU A 352 -13.06 -15.91 -25.69
N PRO A 353 -13.94 -16.16 -26.69
CA PRO A 353 -13.94 -17.41 -27.43
C PRO A 353 -12.64 -17.61 -28.20
N ASP A 354 -12.32 -18.86 -28.51
CA ASP A 354 -11.22 -19.20 -29.39
C ASP A 354 -11.60 -18.89 -30.84
N VAL A 355 -11.06 -17.79 -31.34
CA VAL A 355 -11.36 -17.31 -32.72
C VAL A 355 -10.04 -17.15 -33.49
N GLN A 356 -10.11 -17.46 -34.79
CA GLN A 356 -9.00 -17.35 -35.72
C GLN A 356 -8.96 -15.99 -36.41
N GLU A 357 -7.76 -15.51 -36.72
CA GLU A 357 -7.58 -14.33 -37.56
C GLU A 357 -8.16 -14.53 -38.97
N GLN A 358 -8.54 -13.44 -39.61
CA GLN A 358 -9.17 -13.37 -40.94
C GLN A 358 -10.57 -14.03 -41.01
N ARG A 359 -11.13 -14.46 -39.89
CA ARG A 359 -12.49 -14.98 -39.81
C ARG A 359 -13.51 -13.85 -39.76
N GLN A 360 -14.57 -13.99 -40.55
CA GLN A 360 -15.76 -13.14 -40.45
C GLN A 360 -16.65 -13.60 -39.30
N CYS A 361 -17.12 -12.66 -38.52
CA CYS A 361 -18.11 -12.86 -37.46
C CYS A 361 -19.31 -11.97 -37.72
N SER A 362 -20.51 -12.53 -37.58
CA SER A 362 -21.71 -11.71 -37.61
C SER A 362 -21.84 -10.86 -36.37
N VAL A 363 -22.34 -9.65 -36.55
CA VAL A 363 -22.69 -8.72 -35.48
C VAL A 363 -24.12 -9.00 -35.06
N ALA A 364 -24.32 -9.46 -33.83
CA ALA A 364 -25.65 -9.74 -33.28
C ALA A 364 -26.37 -8.45 -32.89
N GLY A 365 -25.64 -7.45 -32.49
CA GLY A 365 -26.16 -6.14 -32.09
C GLY A 365 -25.06 -5.07 -32.10
N ALA A 366 -25.47 -3.82 -32.26
CA ALA A 366 -24.62 -2.66 -32.14
C ALA A 366 -25.33 -1.58 -31.31
N GLU A 367 -24.63 -1.06 -30.29
CA GLU A 367 -25.14 -0.03 -29.37
C GLU A 367 -24.20 1.14 -29.26
N LEU A 368 -24.77 2.34 -29.07
CA LEU A 368 -24.03 3.53 -28.72
C LEU A 368 -23.98 3.67 -27.20
N LYS A 369 -22.78 3.80 -26.63
CA LYS A 369 -22.56 4.11 -25.20
C LYS A 369 -22.07 5.55 -25.07
N GLU A 370 -22.79 6.33 -24.28
CA GLU A 370 -22.35 7.66 -23.89
C GLU A 370 -21.55 7.56 -22.57
N GLY A 371 -20.39 8.16 -22.56
CA GLY A 371 -19.54 8.25 -21.40
C GLY A 371 -19.12 9.71 -21.15
N GLN A 372 -18.59 9.96 -19.95
CA GLN A 372 -18.05 11.25 -19.56
C GLN A 372 -16.74 11.08 -18.82
N THR A 373 -15.75 11.92 -19.09
CA THR A 373 -14.53 11.95 -18.29
C THR A 373 -14.86 12.38 -16.88
N SER A 374 -14.16 11.84 -15.89
CA SER A 374 -14.35 12.17 -14.47
C SER A 374 -13.15 12.92 -13.93
N ALA A 375 -13.40 13.84 -12.98
CA ALA A 375 -12.36 14.51 -12.24
C ALA A 375 -11.45 13.49 -11.50
N PRO A 376 -10.20 13.85 -11.20
CA PRO A 376 -9.42 13.08 -10.25
C PRO A 376 -10.21 12.93 -8.94
N LYS A 377 -10.13 11.77 -8.31
CA LYS A 377 -10.78 11.58 -7.00
C LYS A 377 -10.04 12.33 -5.92
N HIS A 378 -10.75 12.78 -4.87
CA HIS A 378 -10.14 13.26 -3.65
C HIS A 378 -9.15 12.22 -3.09
N PHE A 379 -8.13 12.68 -2.38
CA PHE A 379 -7.26 11.75 -1.69
C PHE A 379 -8.03 11.02 -0.59
N THR A 380 -7.91 9.70 -0.57
CA THR A 380 -8.15 8.87 0.62
C THR A 380 -6.84 8.73 1.40
N GLU A 381 -6.87 8.23 2.63
CA GLU A 381 -5.63 7.97 3.36
C GLU A 381 -4.71 6.99 2.60
N ASP A 382 -5.26 5.92 2.00
CA ASP A 382 -4.50 5.02 1.12
C ASP A 382 -3.80 5.76 -0.02
N THR A 383 -4.56 6.54 -0.79
CA THR A 383 -4.00 7.21 -1.99
C THR A 383 -3.04 8.35 -1.64
N LEU A 384 -3.24 9.01 -0.49
CA LEU A 384 -2.33 10.04 -0.02
C LEU A 384 -1.03 9.43 0.53
N LEU A 385 -1.09 8.35 1.29
CA LEU A 385 0.09 7.58 1.73
C LEU A 385 0.90 7.10 0.52
N HIS A 386 0.23 6.57 -0.51
CA HIS A 386 0.90 6.17 -1.74
C HIS A 386 1.58 7.35 -2.45
N ALA A 387 0.91 8.49 -2.53
CA ALA A 387 1.49 9.69 -3.12
C ALA A 387 2.69 10.22 -2.31
N MET A 388 2.67 10.09 -0.98
CA MET A 388 3.81 10.43 -0.11
C MET A 388 4.99 9.48 -0.32
N GLU A 389 4.76 8.17 -0.47
CA GLU A 389 5.81 7.18 -0.76
C GLU A 389 6.48 7.44 -2.12
N THR A 390 5.69 7.84 -3.12
CA THR A 390 6.17 8.06 -4.49
C THR A 390 6.59 9.50 -4.77
N ALA A 391 6.38 10.41 -3.82
CA ALA A 391 6.77 11.81 -3.95
C ALA A 391 8.27 11.95 -4.22
N SER A 392 8.64 12.94 -5.00
CA SER A 392 10.02 13.24 -5.42
C SER A 392 10.68 12.24 -6.40
N ALA A 393 9.96 11.24 -6.89
CA ALA A 393 10.52 10.33 -7.89
C ALA A 393 11.08 11.05 -9.13
N ASP A 394 10.43 12.15 -9.55
CA ASP A 394 10.76 12.89 -10.76
C ASP A 394 11.62 14.15 -10.51
N SER A 395 11.80 14.57 -9.26
CA SER A 395 12.47 15.82 -8.90
C SER A 395 13.84 15.65 -8.23
N MET A 396 14.27 14.42 -7.95
CA MET A 396 15.58 14.16 -7.35
C MET A 396 16.67 13.95 -8.41
N PRO A 397 17.91 14.39 -8.14
CA PRO A 397 19.06 14.11 -9.01
C PRO A 397 19.27 12.60 -9.20
N GLU A 398 19.82 12.21 -10.35
CA GLU A 398 20.23 10.84 -10.59
C GLU A 398 21.27 10.38 -9.55
N GLY A 399 21.12 9.18 -9.01
CA GLY A 399 22.02 8.59 -8.01
C GLY A 399 21.65 8.83 -6.55
N VAL A 400 20.58 9.58 -6.26
CA VAL A 400 20.06 9.72 -4.89
C VAL A 400 19.01 8.65 -4.62
N GLU A 401 19.14 7.96 -3.48
CA GLU A 401 18.14 6.98 -3.05
C GLU A 401 16.78 7.67 -2.83
N ARG A 402 15.78 7.19 -3.54
CA ARG A 402 14.42 7.76 -3.50
C ARG A 402 13.74 7.36 -2.21
N GLN A 403 13.66 8.29 -1.28
CA GLN A 403 12.88 8.17 -0.05
C GLN A 403 11.68 9.11 -0.17
N GLY A 404 10.47 8.58 -0.03
CA GLY A 404 9.25 9.38 -0.02
C GLY A 404 9.20 10.42 1.10
N ILE A 405 8.07 11.09 1.27
CA ILE A 405 7.86 12.11 2.31
C ILE A 405 7.50 11.43 3.64
N GLY A 406 8.35 11.58 4.64
CA GLY A 406 8.11 11.09 5.99
C GLY A 406 8.45 9.61 6.19
N THR A 407 8.54 9.20 7.46
CA THR A 407 8.64 7.78 7.85
C THR A 407 7.23 7.22 8.14
N PRO A 408 7.00 5.91 8.07
CA PRO A 408 5.69 5.31 8.29
C PRO A 408 5.00 5.76 9.59
N GLY A 409 5.75 5.85 10.69
CA GLY A 409 5.21 6.32 11.97
C GLY A 409 4.83 7.81 12.00
N ASN A 410 5.51 8.65 11.22
CA ASN A 410 5.22 10.08 11.12
C ASN A 410 4.09 10.37 10.13
N GLN A 411 3.96 9.59 9.07
CA GLN A 411 2.91 9.75 8.07
C GLN A 411 1.52 9.70 8.72
N SER A 412 1.24 8.73 9.59
CA SER A 412 -0.04 8.59 10.29
C SER A 412 -0.39 9.76 11.21
N ARG A 413 0.60 10.39 11.83
CA ARG A 413 0.39 11.55 12.72
C ARG A 413 -0.04 12.81 11.98
N TYR A 414 0.46 13.01 10.76
CA TYR A 414 0.13 14.19 9.96
C TYR A 414 -1.23 14.07 9.26
N HIS A 415 -1.69 12.87 8.97
CA HIS A 415 -3.06 12.62 8.50
C HIS A 415 -4.12 13.12 9.47
N ARG A 416 -3.94 12.86 10.76
CA ARG A 416 -4.89 13.33 11.79
C ARG A 416 -5.01 14.85 11.80
N LYS A 417 -3.92 15.59 11.65
CA LYS A 417 -3.96 17.06 11.60
C LYS A 417 -4.68 17.58 10.37
N ALA A 418 -4.42 17.01 9.19
CA ALA A 418 -5.09 17.40 7.95
C ALA A 418 -6.61 17.09 8.00
N GLY A 419 -7.00 15.96 8.60
CA GLY A 419 -8.41 15.58 8.78
C GLY A 419 -9.14 16.44 9.82
N ALA A 420 -8.48 16.79 10.94
CA ALA A 420 -9.07 17.62 12.00
C ALA A 420 -9.26 19.09 11.57
N GLU A 421 -8.47 19.56 10.61
CA GLU A 421 -8.57 20.92 10.06
C GLU A 421 -9.52 21.01 8.83
N GLY A 422 -10.29 19.94 8.54
CA GLY A 422 -11.31 19.92 7.47
C GLY A 422 -10.77 19.86 6.05
N LEU A 423 -9.48 19.56 5.90
CA LEU A 423 -8.79 19.53 4.60
C LEU A 423 -8.81 18.15 3.91
N SER A 424 -9.22 17.11 4.61
CA SER A 424 -9.53 15.80 4.01
C SER A 424 -11.04 15.65 3.97
N GLY A 425 -11.62 15.61 2.76
CA GLY A 425 -13.04 15.37 2.59
C GLY A 425 -13.41 13.95 3.04
N THR A 426 -13.71 13.78 4.32
CA THR A 426 -14.49 12.66 4.79
C THR A 426 -15.95 12.99 4.51
N GLU A 427 -16.41 12.75 3.29
CA GLU A 427 -17.84 12.59 3.06
C GLU A 427 -18.32 11.37 3.86
N GLY A 428 -18.86 11.67 5.05
CA GLY A 428 -19.71 10.73 5.73
C GLY A 428 -20.87 10.38 4.81
N GLN A 429 -21.07 9.11 4.53
CA GLN A 429 -22.30 8.60 3.93
C GLN A 429 -23.48 9.11 4.77
N GLN A 430 -24.11 10.20 4.33
CA GLN A 430 -25.47 10.52 4.73
C GLN A 430 -26.36 9.42 4.16
N LYS A 431 -26.75 8.48 5.03
CA LYS A 431 -27.90 7.62 4.78
C LYS A 431 -29.10 8.54 4.65
N ASP A 432 -29.69 8.58 3.46
CA ASP A 432 -31.03 9.05 3.20
C ASP A 432 -32.01 8.35 4.17
N GLN A 433 -32.35 9.04 5.26
CA GLN A 433 -33.55 8.72 6.03
C GLN A 433 -34.68 9.53 5.40
N GLY A 434 -35.42 8.86 4.52
CA GLY A 434 -36.67 9.38 4.01
C GLY A 434 -37.60 9.76 5.15
N VAL A 435 -37.82 11.04 5.33
CA VAL A 435 -38.89 11.56 6.19
C VAL A 435 -40.21 11.39 5.43
N ALA A 436 -40.97 10.36 5.79
CA ALA A 436 -42.40 10.26 5.42
C ALA A 436 -43.15 11.36 6.11
N ALA A 437 -43.65 12.33 5.37
CA ALA A 437 -44.61 13.30 5.82
C ALA A 437 -45.95 12.61 6.03
N HIS A 438 -46.35 12.40 7.27
CA HIS A 438 -47.75 12.18 7.62
C HIS A 438 -48.41 13.54 7.85
N GLY A 439 -49.30 13.87 6.91
CA GLY A 439 -50.31 14.88 7.15
C GLY A 439 -51.43 14.33 7.99
N GLN A 440 -51.85 15.11 8.99
CA GLN A 440 -53.23 15.13 9.48
C GLN A 440 -53.43 16.37 10.38
N GLY A 441 -54.54 17.03 10.13
CA GLY A 441 -55.23 17.94 11.05
C GLY A 441 -55.24 19.39 10.62
#